data_e6fd2abe3108eded6bdd14aab4d5bf92
#
_entry.id   e6fd2abe3108eded6bdd14aab4d5bf92
#
_cell.length_a   1.000
_cell.length_b   1.000
_cell.length_c   1.000
_cell.angle_alpha   90.00
_cell.angle_beta   90.00
_cell.angle_gamma   90.00
#
_symmetry.space_group_name_H-M   'P 1'
#
loop_
_entity.id
_entity.type
_entity.pdbx_description
1 polymer ?
#
loop_
_entity_poly.entity_id
_entity_poly.type
_entity_poly.pdbx_seq_one_letter_code
_entity_poly.pdbx_strand_id
1 'polypeptide(L)'
;MLLAAPGSASAAASPSPSATPVTYKIGIGQDYDGMNPFSSWSGISWESFRLGYDFLTWYDEDYQPAPDLATSWETSPDARTWTFHLRPGMKWHDGQPLTARDVAFTYNLILDTQTPAYIQYLTGVTGVTAPDDVTVVITTRKPNAGMLALYIPILPEHVWKKVDPDHLDTFKNMPFVGSGPFRVTELKKSKWVKLEGNPDYPADLGGPPAIQALYYVISQNTDSMIEDYKAGNLDAIVDFPATYEKVLAAAPGTTAVAAPAIGFHELAFNCWSSPKSKGDPLLRDAAIRRAVHWAIDKEKIDATSMAGQAVPGTSLLSPAEGAWHWDVPAADQYRYDPEKAKQLLEDAGYTDRDGDGVRENAGGDKLEFRLAALNEYPEDLAAAKMIVSWCRDIGIKLNLDQKDEGAFGDEVYDNADYDLFIWSWGGDIDPGFMLSTFTTRQILNWGDSQYSNPEYDRLYVRQAEALDPSDPGDTSKRKAITDEMQKILYRDDPYIVLWYNVNLQAFRTDTWRGYDQVPAGNGAPFWNYMRGTYTGLRPVSAAATKPGGLPAWLPVAAIAGVAAAIVAVVLVRRRPRAVEDA
;
A
#
# COMPACT_ATOMS: atom_id res chain seq x y z
N MET A 1 45.46 -51.47 50.26
CA MET A 1 45.87 -50.07 50.27
C MET A 1 45.95 -49.64 48.82
N LEU A 2 44.82 -49.14 48.27
CA LEU A 2 44.76 -48.60 46.88
C LEU A 2 44.58 -47.08 47.01
N LEU A 3 45.49 -46.32 46.48
CA LEU A 3 45.44 -44.88 46.35
C LEU A 3 44.54 -44.52 45.17
N ALA A 4 43.49 -43.69 45.44
CA ALA A 4 42.69 -43.06 44.43
C ALA A 4 43.37 -41.78 43.91
N ALA A 5 43.47 -41.63 42.59
CA ALA A 5 43.93 -40.41 41.92
C ALA A 5 42.85 -39.30 41.89
N PRO A 6 43.22 -38.01 42.00
CA PRO A 6 42.23 -36.93 41.92
C PRO A 6 41.76 -36.70 40.48
N GLY A 7 40.44 -36.67 40.30
CA GLY A 7 39.81 -36.36 39.05
C GLY A 7 40.07 -34.90 38.63
N SER A 8 40.46 -34.73 37.37
CA SER A 8 40.62 -33.43 36.72
C SER A 8 39.28 -32.71 36.56
N ALA A 9 39.09 -31.57 37.20
CA ALA A 9 37.97 -30.69 36.96
C ALA A 9 38.08 -30.09 35.54
N SER A 10 37.13 -30.42 34.68
CA SER A 10 36.98 -29.78 33.37
C SER A 10 36.61 -28.32 33.57
N ALA A 11 37.47 -27.42 33.16
CA ALA A 11 37.16 -25.99 33.12
C ALA A 11 36.00 -25.76 32.16
N ALA A 12 34.89 -25.22 32.65
CA ALA A 12 33.80 -24.75 31.83
C ALA A 12 34.33 -23.68 30.87
N ALA A 13 34.18 -23.91 29.57
CA ALA A 13 34.53 -22.94 28.54
C ALA A 13 33.72 -21.66 28.79
N SER A 14 34.43 -20.52 28.92
CA SER A 14 33.82 -19.21 28.95
C SER A 14 32.99 -19.01 27.67
N PRO A 15 31.76 -18.44 27.74
CA PRO A 15 30.98 -18.17 26.53
C PRO A 15 31.78 -17.25 25.62
N SER A 16 31.99 -17.64 24.37
CA SER A 16 32.55 -16.78 23.32
C SER A 16 31.74 -15.47 23.28
N PRO A 17 32.41 -14.31 23.05
CA PRO A 17 31.69 -13.06 22.91
C PRO A 17 30.67 -13.23 21.79
N SER A 18 29.40 -12.95 22.06
CA SER A 18 28.34 -13.03 21.06
C SER A 18 28.69 -12.09 19.90
N ALA A 19 28.81 -12.63 18.70
CA ALA A 19 29.05 -11.82 17.51
C ALA A 19 27.95 -10.74 17.42
N THR A 20 28.34 -9.51 17.07
CA THR A 20 27.36 -8.43 16.83
C THR A 20 26.36 -8.90 15.77
N PRO A 21 25.06 -8.78 16.00
CA PRO A 21 24.06 -9.27 15.05
C PRO A 21 24.17 -8.53 13.71
N VAL A 22 24.04 -9.26 12.62
CA VAL A 22 23.98 -8.70 11.26
C VAL A 22 22.71 -7.85 11.17
N THR A 23 22.91 -6.55 11.06
CA THR A 23 21.84 -5.56 11.13
C THR A 23 21.69 -4.84 9.80
N TYR A 24 20.44 -4.67 9.34
CA TYR A 24 20.07 -3.88 8.19
C TYR A 24 19.09 -2.77 8.60
N LYS A 25 19.27 -1.56 8.09
CA LYS A 25 18.48 -0.39 8.48
C LYS A 25 17.92 0.30 7.25
N ILE A 26 16.60 0.43 7.20
CA ILE A 26 15.88 1.14 6.15
C ILE A 26 15.28 2.42 6.73
N GLY A 27 15.64 3.57 6.18
CA GLY A 27 15.02 4.85 6.50
C GLY A 27 13.69 5.02 5.78
N ILE A 28 12.67 5.47 6.51
CA ILE A 28 11.32 5.71 6.00
C ILE A 28 10.75 7.01 6.56
N GLY A 29 9.88 7.68 5.78
CA GLY A 29 9.18 8.90 6.21
C GLY A 29 7.93 8.65 7.04
N GLN A 30 7.27 7.50 6.86
CA GLN A 30 6.00 7.16 7.49
C GLN A 30 6.18 6.44 8.83
N ASP A 31 5.36 6.78 9.83
CA ASP A 31 5.32 6.07 11.12
C ASP A 31 4.29 4.92 11.07
N TYR A 32 4.49 3.89 11.92
CA TYR A 32 3.49 2.83 12.07
C TYR A 32 2.28 3.34 12.88
N ASP A 33 1.11 2.80 12.58
CA ASP A 33 -0.14 3.04 13.30
C ASP A 33 -0.49 1.91 14.28
N GLY A 34 0.05 0.72 14.08
CA GLY A 34 -0.13 -0.45 14.94
C GLY A 34 0.45 -1.72 14.34
N MET A 35 0.26 -2.85 15.04
CA MET A 35 0.59 -4.20 14.52
C MET A 35 -0.64 -5.10 14.51
N ASN A 36 -1.82 -4.53 14.39
CA ASN A 36 -3.06 -5.27 14.28
C ASN A 36 -3.54 -5.31 12.83
N PRO A 37 -3.59 -6.48 12.17
CA PRO A 37 -4.01 -6.58 10.78
C PRO A 37 -5.45 -6.09 10.51
N PHE A 38 -6.30 -6.01 11.54
CA PHE A 38 -7.70 -5.57 11.38
C PHE A 38 -7.89 -4.05 11.49
N SER A 39 -6.89 -3.30 11.98
CA SER A 39 -7.02 -1.85 12.21
C SER A 39 -5.81 -1.02 11.79
N SER A 40 -4.73 -1.64 11.30
CA SER A 40 -3.53 -0.89 10.88
C SER A 40 -3.54 -0.65 9.37
N TRP A 41 -3.29 0.60 8.98
CA TRP A 41 -3.38 1.08 7.59
C TRP A 41 -2.04 1.54 7.01
N SER A 42 -1.05 1.86 7.88
CA SER A 42 0.23 2.38 7.41
C SER A 42 1.02 1.36 6.59
N GLY A 43 1.71 1.83 5.54
CA GLY A 43 2.52 0.99 4.67
C GLY A 43 3.57 0.18 5.44
N ILE A 44 4.17 0.78 6.48
CA ILE A 44 5.16 0.08 7.34
C ILE A 44 4.55 -1.04 8.18
N SER A 45 3.29 -0.88 8.65
CA SER A 45 2.58 -1.95 9.35
C SER A 45 2.30 -3.12 8.41
N TRP A 46 1.84 -2.84 7.19
CA TRP A 46 1.60 -3.84 6.15
C TRP A 46 2.88 -4.55 5.71
N GLU A 47 3.98 -3.82 5.53
CA GLU A 47 5.28 -4.43 5.23
C GLU A 47 5.73 -5.35 6.36
N SER A 48 5.49 -4.94 7.62
CA SER A 48 5.75 -5.78 8.79
C SER A 48 4.87 -7.05 8.81
N PHE A 49 3.62 -6.97 8.34
CA PHE A 49 2.74 -8.16 8.22
C PHE A 49 3.24 -9.10 7.13
N ARG A 50 3.66 -8.60 5.97
CA ARG A 50 4.25 -9.42 4.89
C ARG A 50 5.50 -10.17 5.31
N LEU A 51 6.31 -9.57 6.16
CA LEU A 51 7.51 -10.19 6.69
C LEU A 51 7.24 -11.07 7.91
N GLY A 52 6.17 -10.79 8.64
CA GLY A 52 5.85 -11.45 9.91
C GLY A 52 4.90 -12.62 9.80
N TYR A 53 4.04 -12.66 8.80
CA TYR A 53 3.07 -13.73 8.56
C TYR A 53 3.33 -14.41 7.21
N ASP A 54 2.91 -15.67 7.09
CA ASP A 54 2.70 -16.32 5.80
C ASP A 54 1.22 -16.19 5.40
N PHE A 55 0.97 -16.37 4.10
CA PHE A 55 -0.35 -16.32 3.47
C PHE A 55 -0.71 -17.70 2.94
N LEU A 56 -1.97 -17.92 2.56
CA LEU A 56 -2.36 -19.21 2.00
C LEU A 56 -1.63 -19.47 0.68
N THR A 57 -1.65 -18.49 -0.23
CA THR A 57 -0.91 -18.41 -1.49
C THR A 57 -0.25 -17.05 -1.57
N TRP A 58 0.75 -16.91 -2.43
CA TRP A 58 1.42 -15.65 -2.69
C TRP A 58 1.60 -15.44 -4.20
N TYR A 59 2.58 -14.65 -4.59
CA TYR A 59 2.92 -14.37 -5.97
C TYR A 59 4.39 -14.67 -6.24
N ASP A 60 4.71 -14.99 -7.51
CA ASP A 60 6.07 -15.04 -8.01
C ASP A 60 6.55 -13.68 -8.54
N GLU A 61 7.76 -13.62 -9.10
CA GLU A 61 8.37 -12.40 -9.63
C GLU A 61 7.63 -11.79 -10.84
N ASP A 62 6.78 -12.58 -11.50
CA ASP A 62 5.92 -12.16 -12.61
C ASP A 62 4.49 -11.84 -12.13
N TYR A 63 4.29 -11.76 -10.80
CA TYR A 63 3.00 -11.52 -10.15
C TYR A 63 1.92 -12.57 -10.46
N GLN A 64 2.36 -13.81 -10.75
CA GLN A 64 1.44 -14.93 -10.89
C GLN A 64 1.23 -15.62 -9.53
N PRO A 65 0.04 -16.22 -9.30
CA PRO A 65 -0.19 -16.98 -8.08
C PRO A 65 0.85 -18.08 -7.85
N ALA A 66 1.46 -18.08 -6.68
CA ALA A 66 2.53 -18.98 -6.29
C ALA A 66 2.30 -19.62 -4.92
N PRO A 67 2.95 -20.76 -4.63
CA PRO A 67 2.92 -21.38 -3.31
C PRO A 67 3.45 -20.47 -2.19
N ASP A 68 2.76 -20.49 -1.03
CA ASP A 68 3.27 -20.00 0.25
C ASP A 68 3.01 -21.07 1.33
N LEU A 69 2.02 -20.92 2.22
CA LEU A 69 1.62 -22.02 3.10
C LEU A 69 1.06 -23.20 2.31
N ALA A 70 0.20 -22.96 1.33
CA ALA A 70 -0.24 -23.98 0.39
C ALA A 70 0.88 -24.29 -0.62
N THR A 71 1.20 -25.58 -0.77
CA THR A 71 2.17 -26.08 -1.76
C THR A 71 1.51 -26.44 -3.08
N SER A 72 0.20 -26.69 -3.06
CA SER A 72 -0.63 -26.98 -4.22
C SER A 72 -2.12 -26.76 -3.89
N TRP A 73 -2.92 -26.67 -4.95
CA TRP A 73 -4.36 -26.53 -4.84
C TRP A 73 -5.07 -27.15 -6.04
N GLU A 74 -6.34 -27.45 -5.82
CA GLU A 74 -7.23 -27.96 -6.87
C GLU A 74 -8.65 -27.44 -6.68
N THR A 75 -9.45 -27.46 -7.76
CA THR A 75 -10.86 -27.08 -7.71
C THR A 75 -11.75 -28.23 -8.12
N SER A 76 -12.99 -28.25 -7.59
CA SER A 76 -14.05 -29.10 -8.12
C SER A 76 -14.43 -28.70 -9.55
N PRO A 77 -15.02 -29.61 -10.36
CA PRO A 77 -15.41 -29.31 -11.75
C PRO A 77 -16.38 -28.15 -11.92
N ASP A 78 -17.15 -27.80 -10.89
CA ASP A 78 -18.05 -26.65 -10.86
C ASP A 78 -17.37 -25.38 -10.27
N ALA A 79 -16.07 -25.44 -9.99
CA ALA A 79 -15.24 -24.37 -9.45
C ALA A 79 -15.77 -23.74 -8.14
N ARG A 80 -16.53 -24.51 -7.33
CA ARG A 80 -17.10 -24.01 -6.07
C ARG A 80 -16.44 -24.56 -4.83
N THR A 81 -15.60 -25.57 -4.97
CA THR A 81 -14.82 -26.14 -3.88
C THR A 81 -13.36 -26.08 -4.23
N TRP A 82 -12.60 -25.40 -3.39
CA TRP A 82 -11.15 -25.31 -3.48
C TRP A 82 -10.53 -26.15 -2.38
N THR A 83 -9.56 -26.98 -2.74
CA THR A 83 -8.78 -27.78 -1.79
C THR A 83 -7.33 -27.32 -1.86
N PHE A 84 -6.81 -26.84 -0.75
CA PHE A 84 -5.42 -26.40 -0.61
C PHE A 84 -4.65 -27.40 0.25
N HIS A 85 -3.48 -27.83 -0.21
CA HIS A 85 -2.57 -28.71 0.50
C HIS A 85 -1.43 -27.90 1.11
N LEU A 86 -1.39 -27.86 2.45
CA LEU A 86 -0.43 -27.04 3.16
C LEU A 86 0.92 -27.72 3.32
N ARG A 87 1.95 -26.94 3.48
CA ARG A 87 3.30 -27.33 3.86
C ARG A 87 3.29 -27.99 5.24
N PRO A 88 3.77 -29.21 5.41
CA PRO A 88 3.79 -29.87 6.71
C PRO A 88 4.91 -29.30 7.60
N GLY A 89 4.72 -29.33 8.92
CA GLY A 89 5.76 -29.02 9.89
C GLY A 89 6.03 -27.53 10.11
N MET A 90 5.21 -26.64 9.55
CA MET A 90 5.29 -25.21 9.83
C MET A 90 5.05 -24.89 11.30
N LYS A 91 5.68 -23.82 11.78
CA LYS A 91 5.57 -23.38 13.18
C LYS A 91 5.38 -21.88 13.27
N TRP A 92 4.64 -21.48 14.27
CA TRP A 92 4.60 -20.09 14.73
C TRP A 92 5.91 -19.68 15.39
N HIS A 93 6.18 -18.39 15.48
CA HIS A 93 7.38 -17.83 16.14
C HIS A 93 7.53 -18.19 17.62
N ASP A 94 6.46 -18.64 18.25
CA ASP A 94 6.47 -19.13 19.63
C ASP A 94 6.68 -20.66 19.74
N GLY A 95 6.90 -21.32 18.60
CA GLY A 95 7.17 -22.76 18.50
C GLY A 95 5.93 -23.65 18.41
N GLN A 96 4.72 -23.10 18.53
CA GLN A 96 3.48 -23.87 18.32
C GLN A 96 3.37 -24.31 16.86
N PRO A 97 2.75 -25.47 16.57
CA PRO A 97 2.52 -25.90 15.19
C PRO A 97 1.54 -24.95 14.49
N LEU A 98 1.83 -24.62 13.22
CA LEU A 98 0.92 -23.98 12.29
C LEU A 98 0.27 -25.06 11.45
N THR A 99 -1.06 -25.09 11.41
CA THR A 99 -1.87 -26.12 10.73
C THR A 99 -2.99 -25.51 9.90
N ALA A 100 -3.68 -26.34 9.13
CA ALA A 100 -4.88 -25.96 8.38
C ALA A 100 -5.99 -25.37 9.27
N ARG A 101 -5.98 -25.66 10.58
CA ARG A 101 -6.94 -25.09 11.54
C ARG A 101 -6.73 -23.59 11.71
N ASP A 102 -5.48 -23.10 11.67
CA ASP A 102 -5.19 -21.66 11.76
C ASP A 102 -5.73 -20.93 10.54
N VAL A 103 -5.61 -21.52 9.35
CA VAL A 103 -6.20 -20.97 8.11
C VAL A 103 -7.72 -20.93 8.20
N ALA A 104 -8.35 -22.05 8.56
CA ALA A 104 -9.80 -22.14 8.73
C ALA A 104 -10.30 -21.18 9.80
N PHE A 105 -9.61 -21.07 10.94
CA PHE A 105 -9.91 -20.11 11.99
C PHE A 105 -9.86 -18.68 11.46
N THR A 106 -8.78 -18.27 10.77
CA THR A 106 -8.60 -16.91 10.26
C THR A 106 -9.74 -16.50 9.34
N TYR A 107 -10.06 -17.35 8.37
CA TYR A 107 -11.09 -17.03 7.39
C TYR A 107 -12.50 -17.07 7.99
N ASN A 108 -12.80 -18.02 8.86
CA ASN A 108 -14.09 -18.06 9.55
C ASN A 108 -14.25 -16.85 10.51
N LEU A 109 -13.19 -16.42 11.21
CA LEU A 109 -13.21 -15.20 12.02
C LEU A 109 -13.64 -13.98 11.19
N ILE A 110 -13.06 -13.81 9.99
CA ILE A 110 -13.42 -12.72 9.08
C ILE A 110 -14.86 -12.85 8.60
N LEU A 111 -15.30 -14.07 8.24
CA LEU A 111 -16.67 -14.33 7.80
C LEU A 111 -17.70 -14.09 8.90
N ASP A 112 -17.40 -14.48 10.14
CA ASP A 112 -18.31 -14.35 11.28
C ASP A 112 -18.42 -12.89 11.76
N THR A 113 -17.30 -12.15 11.78
CA THR A 113 -17.25 -10.74 12.23
C THR A 113 -17.53 -9.74 11.14
N GLN A 114 -17.56 -10.16 9.85
CA GLN A 114 -17.71 -9.28 8.69
C GLN A 114 -16.73 -8.10 8.69
N THR A 115 -15.50 -8.33 9.17
CA THR A 115 -14.52 -7.26 9.38
C THR A 115 -14.17 -6.54 8.06
N PRO A 116 -14.28 -5.20 8.01
CA PRO A 116 -14.11 -4.43 6.77
C PRO A 116 -12.74 -4.61 6.10
N ALA A 117 -11.70 -4.86 6.89
CA ALA A 117 -10.33 -5.01 6.37
C ALA A 117 -10.17 -6.13 5.33
N TYR A 118 -10.95 -7.24 5.46
CA TYR A 118 -10.70 -8.43 4.63
C TYR A 118 -11.94 -9.09 4.03
N ILE A 119 -13.15 -8.71 4.45
CA ILE A 119 -14.37 -9.40 4.03
C ILE A 119 -14.58 -9.38 2.50
N GLN A 120 -14.07 -8.36 1.80
CA GLN A 120 -14.15 -8.27 0.35
C GLN A 120 -13.41 -9.42 -0.35
N TYR A 121 -12.28 -9.91 0.20
CA TYR A 121 -11.54 -11.04 -0.36
C TYR A 121 -12.31 -12.37 -0.23
N LEU A 122 -13.19 -12.48 0.76
CA LEU A 122 -13.99 -13.68 1.02
C LEU A 122 -15.41 -13.57 0.45
N THR A 123 -15.67 -12.62 -0.45
CA THR A 123 -16.99 -12.47 -1.08
C THR A 123 -17.43 -13.76 -1.76
N GLY A 124 -18.61 -14.26 -1.37
CA GLY A 124 -19.18 -15.49 -1.91
C GLY A 124 -18.68 -16.79 -1.26
N VAL A 125 -17.69 -16.73 -0.37
CA VAL A 125 -17.28 -17.89 0.46
C VAL A 125 -18.43 -18.25 1.41
N THR A 126 -18.73 -19.55 1.50
CA THR A 126 -19.83 -20.09 2.32
C THR A 126 -19.36 -20.97 3.45
N GLY A 127 -18.08 -21.33 3.47
CA GLY A 127 -17.48 -22.08 4.56
C GLY A 127 -16.02 -22.40 4.28
N VAL A 128 -15.25 -22.50 5.36
CA VAL A 128 -13.86 -22.92 5.36
C VAL A 128 -13.67 -23.99 6.40
N THR A 129 -13.10 -25.12 6.01
CA THR A 129 -12.88 -26.28 6.90
C THR A 129 -11.45 -26.81 6.79
N ALA A 130 -10.99 -27.44 7.87
CA ALA A 130 -9.71 -28.13 7.94
C ALA A 130 -9.98 -29.60 8.30
N PRO A 131 -10.15 -30.52 7.31
CA PRO A 131 -10.43 -31.92 7.58
C PRO A 131 -9.27 -32.64 8.26
N ASP A 132 -8.06 -32.16 8.09
CA ASP A 132 -6.85 -32.61 8.77
C ASP A 132 -5.89 -31.42 8.97
N ASP A 133 -4.68 -31.69 9.48
CA ASP A 133 -3.71 -30.64 9.83
C ASP A 133 -3.04 -29.95 8.61
N VAL A 134 -3.17 -30.50 7.41
CA VAL A 134 -2.51 -30.01 6.19
C VAL A 134 -3.45 -29.79 5.01
N THR A 135 -4.75 -29.91 5.22
CA THR A 135 -5.75 -29.71 4.16
C THR A 135 -6.75 -28.63 4.56
N VAL A 136 -6.90 -27.61 3.69
CA VAL A 136 -7.93 -26.57 3.81
C VAL A 136 -8.91 -26.72 2.66
N VAL A 137 -10.21 -26.73 2.99
CA VAL A 137 -11.28 -26.77 1.99
C VAL A 137 -12.11 -25.49 2.10
N ILE A 138 -12.19 -24.73 1.01
CA ILE A 138 -12.97 -23.50 0.91
C ILE A 138 -14.13 -23.75 -0.05
N THR A 139 -15.36 -23.47 0.38
CA THR A 139 -16.56 -23.58 -0.45
C THR A 139 -17.10 -22.20 -0.78
N THR A 140 -17.55 -22.03 -2.03
CA THR A 140 -18.09 -20.77 -2.53
C THR A 140 -19.48 -20.96 -3.12
N ARG A 141 -20.28 -19.89 -3.10
CA ARG A 141 -21.62 -19.90 -3.69
C ARG A 141 -21.58 -20.00 -5.22
N LYS A 142 -20.54 -19.43 -5.83
CA LYS A 142 -20.27 -19.38 -7.28
C LYS A 142 -18.76 -19.52 -7.49
N PRO A 143 -18.29 -19.83 -8.70
CA PRO A 143 -16.88 -19.75 -9.02
C PRO A 143 -16.27 -18.42 -8.56
N ASN A 144 -15.04 -18.45 -8.07
CA ASN A 144 -14.32 -17.25 -7.62
C ASN A 144 -12.90 -17.27 -8.17
N ALA A 145 -12.65 -16.44 -9.18
CA ALA A 145 -11.35 -16.33 -9.85
C ALA A 145 -10.28 -15.61 -8.99
N GLY A 146 -10.67 -14.93 -7.93
CA GLY A 146 -9.76 -14.29 -6.96
C GLY A 146 -9.28 -15.20 -5.83
N MET A 147 -9.61 -16.50 -5.85
CA MET A 147 -9.32 -17.40 -4.71
C MET A 147 -7.83 -17.67 -4.49
N LEU A 148 -6.99 -17.45 -5.49
CA LEU A 148 -5.53 -17.54 -5.37
C LEU A 148 -4.87 -16.20 -5.01
N ALA A 149 -5.66 -15.15 -4.85
CA ALA A 149 -5.20 -13.78 -4.58
C ALA A 149 -5.74 -13.25 -3.24
N LEU A 150 -5.87 -14.12 -2.24
CA LEU A 150 -6.37 -13.76 -0.93
C LEU A 150 -5.25 -13.08 -0.12
N TYR A 151 -5.23 -11.76 -0.11
CA TYR A 151 -4.26 -10.94 0.62
C TYR A 151 -4.60 -10.88 2.13
N ILE A 152 -4.69 -12.05 2.76
CA ILE A 152 -5.08 -12.22 4.16
C ILE A 152 -3.93 -12.91 4.92
N PRO A 153 -3.27 -12.24 5.87
CA PRO A 153 -2.27 -12.87 6.72
C PRO A 153 -2.92 -13.97 7.56
N ILE A 154 -2.31 -15.15 7.62
CA ILE A 154 -2.83 -16.24 8.46
C ILE A 154 -2.48 -15.97 9.91
N LEU A 155 -3.48 -16.06 10.79
CA LEU A 155 -3.38 -15.68 12.20
C LEU A 155 -3.31 -16.92 13.11
N PRO A 156 -2.50 -16.89 14.18
CA PRO A 156 -2.40 -17.98 15.14
C PRO A 156 -3.70 -18.13 15.94
N GLU A 157 -4.45 -19.21 15.73
CA GLU A 157 -5.69 -19.49 16.45
C GLU A 157 -5.50 -19.42 17.97
N HIS A 158 -4.40 -19.99 18.50
CA HIS A 158 -4.14 -20.05 19.93
C HIS A 158 -3.94 -18.66 20.59
N VAL A 159 -3.67 -17.62 19.81
CA VAL A 159 -3.61 -16.22 20.25
C VAL A 159 -4.95 -15.53 20.03
N TRP A 160 -5.44 -15.53 18.80
CA TRP A 160 -6.57 -14.70 18.37
C TRP A 160 -7.93 -15.18 18.86
N LYS A 161 -8.12 -16.48 19.12
CA LYS A 161 -9.36 -16.99 19.73
C LYS A 161 -9.63 -16.48 21.15
N LYS A 162 -8.66 -15.81 21.78
CA LYS A 162 -8.81 -15.19 23.10
C LYS A 162 -9.23 -13.73 23.01
N VAL A 163 -9.18 -13.15 21.81
CA VAL A 163 -9.60 -11.78 21.54
C VAL A 163 -11.11 -11.78 21.37
N ASP A 164 -11.78 -10.80 21.99
CA ASP A 164 -13.21 -10.60 21.83
C ASP A 164 -13.52 -10.25 20.36
N PRO A 165 -14.37 -11.00 19.65
CA PRO A 165 -14.72 -10.74 18.27
C PRO A 165 -15.28 -9.34 17.99
N ASP A 166 -15.96 -8.73 18.96
CA ASP A 166 -16.51 -7.37 18.85
C ASP A 166 -15.44 -6.27 19.05
N HIS A 167 -14.20 -6.66 19.40
CA HIS A 167 -13.09 -5.76 19.72
C HIS A 167 -11.79 -6.18 19.06
N LEU A 168 -11.86 -6.81 17.88
CA LEU A 168 -10.66 -7.23 17.12
C LEU A 168 -9.76 -6.04 16.77
N ASP A 169 -10.33 -4.91 16.43
CA ASP A 169 -9.66 -3.67 16.06
C ASP A 169 -8.82 -3.04 17.18
N THR A 170 -9.18 -3.30 18.44
CA THR A 170 -8.49 -2.74 19.61
C THR A 170 -7.35 -3.62 20.14
N PHE A 171 -7.23 -4.87 19.66
CA PHE A 171 -6.16 -5.77 20.06
C PHE A 171 -4.80 -5.30 19.56
N LYS A 172 -3.85 -5.11 20.45
CA LYS A 172 -2.53 -4.56 20.08
C LYS A 172 -1.62 -5.51 19.29
N ASN A 173 -1.94 -6.80 19.27
CA ASN A 173 -1.13 -7.85 18.66
C ASN A 173 0.36 -7.82 19.06
N MET A 174 0.60 -7.55 20.34
CA MET A 174 1.93 -7.58 20.95
C MET A 174 1.87 -8.37 22.27
N PRO A 175 2.80 -9.33 22.50
CA PRO A 175 3.92 -9.71 21.61
C PRO A 175 3.43 -10.30 20.29
N PHE A 176 4.15 -9.94 19.20
CA PHE A 176 3.80 -10.38 17.85
C PHE A 176 4.14 -11.87 17.66
N VAL A 177 3.15 -12.67 17.30
CA VAL A 177 3.33 -14.09 16.98
C VAL A 177 2.91 -14.30 15.52
N GLY A 178 3.88 -14.47 14.66
CA GLY A 178 3.71 -14.75 13.23
C GLY A 178 4.38 -16.07 12.85
N SER A 179 4.52 -16.31 11.56
CA SER A 179 5.14 -17.50 10.95
C SER A 179 6.21 -17.17 9.93
N GLY A 180 6.27 -15.92 9.48
CA GLY A 180 7.11 -15.45 8.38
C GLY A 180 8.61 -15.41 8.66
N PRO A 181 9.41 -14.89 7.70
CA PRO A 181 10.87 -14.83 7.82
C PRO A 181 11.38 -13.89 8.89
N PHE A 182 10.55 -12.96 9.37
CA PHE A 182 10.92 -12.03 10.44
C PHE A 182 9.82 -11.92 11.49
N ARG A 183 10.21 -11.58 12.72
CA ARG A 183 9.30 -11.34 13.83
C ARG A 183 9.45 -9.91 14.33
N VAL A 184 8.36 -9.17 14.44
CA VAL A 184 8.35 -7.84 15.10
C VAL A 184 8.63 -8.02 16.59
N THR A 185 9.71 -7.39 17.07
CA THR A 185 10.16 -7.55 18.47
C THR A 185 10.14 -6.25 19.27
N GLU A 186 10.26 -5.10 18.60
CA GLU A 186 10.25 -3.82 19.28
C GLU A 186 9.58 -2.74 18.45
N LEU A 187 8.72 -1.95 19.07
CA LEU A 187 8.05 -0.79 18.50
C LEU A 187 8.43 0.45 19.30
N LYS A 188 8.97 1.47 18.62
CA LYS A 188 9.20 2.79 19.21
C LYS A 188 8.63 3.86 18.32
N LYS A 189 7.49 4.41 18.74
CA LYS A 189 6.77 5.46 18.00
C LYS A 189 7.71 6.59 17.60
N SER A 190 7.63 7.00 16.32
CA SER A 190 8.47 8.03 15.69
C SER A 190 9.98 7.77 15.76
N LYS A 191 10.39 6.51 15.93
CA LYS A 191 11.81 6.12 15.95
C LYS A 191 12.09 4.91 15.09
N TRP A 192 11.47 3.76 15.39
CA TRP A 192 11.69 2.55 14.62
C TRP A 192 10.67 1.45 14.89
N VAL A 193 10.57 0.57 13.91
CA VAL A 193 10.05 -0.80 14.04
C VAL A 193 11.24 -1.74 13.90
N LYS A 194 11.44 -2.64 14.89
CA LYS A 194 12.50 -3.65 14.86
C LYS A 194 11.90 -5.02 14.61
N LEU A 195 12.50 -5.72 13.64
CA LEU A 195 12.19 -7.13 13.36
C LEU A 195 13.47 -7.96 13.57
N GLU A 196 13.29 -9.20 14.03
CA GLU A 196 14.37 -10.19 14.16
C GLU A 196 14.14 -11.34 13.19
N GLY A 197 15.22 -11.78 12.52
CA GLY A 197 15.17 -12.88 11.56
C GLY A 197 14.74 -14.18 12.24
N ASN A 198 13.86 -14.93 11.58
CA ASN A 198 13.42 -16.26 12.00
C ASN A 198 14.47 -17.32 11.57
N PRO A 199 15.22 -17.92 12.51
CA PRO A 199 16.27 -18.89 12.18
C PRO A 199 15.71 -20.23 11.68
N ASP A 200 14.42 -20.49 11.89
CA ASP A 200 13.74 -21.74 11.54
C ASP A 200 12.88 -21.58 10.27
N TYR A 201 13.01 -20.45 9.54
CA TYR A 201 12.22 -20.22 8.33
C TYR A 201 12.56 -21.23 7.23
N PRO A 202 11.56 -21.84 6.55
CA PRO A 202 11.78 -22.92 5.60
C PRO A 202 12.66 -22.53 4.41
N ALA A 203 13.58 -23.44 4.03
CA ALA A 203 14.55 -23.20 2.95
C ALA A 203 13.91 -22.97 1.58
N ASP A 204 12.77 -23.61 1.31
CA ASP A 204 12.02 -23.51 0.07
C ASP A 204 11.08 -22.29 0.01
N LEU A 205 11.00 -21.52 1.10
CA LEU A 205 10.39 -20.19 1.16
C LEU A 205 11.43 -19.06 1.24
N GLY A 206 12.69 -19.34 0.87
CA GLY A 206 13.80 -18.37 0.93
C GLY A 206 14.77 -18.61 2.08
N GLY A 207 14.44 -19.46 3.04
CA GLY A 207 15.29 -19.86 4.16
C GLY A 207 15.50 -18.78 5.22
N PRO A 208 16.27 -19.10 6.27
CA PRO A 208 16.58 -18.16 7.33
C PRO A 208 17.29 -16.92 6.80
N PRO A 209 16.80 -15.69 7.13
CA PRO A 209 17.48 -14.46 6.73
C PRO A 209 18.89 -14.38 7.31
N ALA A 210 19.86 -13.89 6.53
CA ALA A 210 21.17 -13.56 7.11
C ALA A 210 21.11 -12.29 7.96
N ILE A 211 20.15 -11.42 7.69
CA ILE A 211 19.82 -10.27 8.53
C ILE A 211 19.23 -10.80 9.84
N GLN A 212 19.93 -10.58 10.94
CA GLN A 212 19.47 -10.97 12.28
C GLN A 212 18.60 -9.89 12.93
N ALA A 213 18.82 -8.61 12.57
CA ALA A 213 18.02 -7.49 13.00
C ALA A 213 17.76 -6.53 11.84
N LEU A 214 16.50 -6.36 11.50
CA LEU A 214 16.00 -5.39 10.52
C LEU A 214 15.36 -4.22 11.28
N TYR A 215 15.76 -2.99 10.94
CA TYR A 215 15.14 -1.79 11.48
C TYR A 215 14.52 -0.98 10.35
N TYR A 216 13.27 -0.63 10.49
CA TYR A 216 12.68 0.50 9.80
C TYR A 216 12.86 1.73 10.69
N VAL A 217 13.75 2.63 10.29
CA VAL A 217 14.09 3.85 11.04
C VAL A 217 13.21 4.99 10.54
N ILE A 218 12.35 5.48 11.42
CA ILE A 218 11.36 6.50 11.09
C ILE A 218 11.99 7.88 11.19
N SER A 219 11.98 8.65 10.12
CA SER A 219 12.45 10.03 10.06
C SER A 219 11.37 10.93 9.48
N GLN A 220 10.85 11.84 10.28
CA GLN A 220 9.86 12.83 9.83
C GLN A 220 10.47 13.98 9.01
N ASN A 221 11.81 14.01 8.87
CA ASN A 221 12.52 14.99 8.07
C ASN A 221 13.35 14.30 7.00
N THR A 222 12.96 14.49 5.74
CA THR A 222 13.60 13.87 4.58
C THR A 222 15.07 14.25 4.44
N ASP A 223 15.44 15.51 4.64
CA ASP A 223 16.85 15.94 4.53
C ASP A 223 17.72 15.20 5.55
N SER A 224 17.25 15.08 6.79
CA SER A 224 17.95 14.33 7.84
C SER A 224 18.09 12.86 7.49
N MET A 225 17.07 12.24 6.93
CA MET A 225 17.10 10.85 6.48
C MET A 225 18.14 10.63 5.37
N ILE A 226 18.20 11.54 4.41
CA ILE A 226 19.17 11.51 3.31
C ILE A 226 20.61 11.69 3.82
N GLU A 227 20.84 12.62 4.74
CA GLU A 227 22.16 12.82 5.33
C GLU A 227 22.59 11.60 6.19
N ASP A 228 21.67 10.99 6.93
CA ASP A 228 21.94 9.74 7.67
C ASP A 228 22.29 8.58 6.71
N TYR A 229 21.60 8.47 5.57
CA TYR A 229 21.95 7.50 4.54
C TYR A 229 23.36 7.76 3.96
N LYS A 230 23.67 8.98 3.55
CA LYS A 230 25.00 9.36 3.04
C LYS A 230 26.10 9.12 4.05
N ALA A 231 25.83 9.33 5.33
CA ALA A 231 26.76 9.05 6.42
C ALA A 231 26.98 7.55 6.69
N GLY A 232 26.17 6.66 6.07
CA GLY A 232 26.19 5.23 6.27
C GLY A 232 25.56 4.79 7.59
N ASN A 233 24.68 5.60 8.17
CA ASN A 233 23.86 5.24 9.34
C ASN A 233 22.64 4.40 8.93
N LEU A 234 22.23 4.49 7.66
CA LEU A 234 21.19 3.70 7.03
C LEU A 234 21.78 2.90 5.86
N ASP A 235 21.25 1.71 5.62
CA ASP A 235 21.65 0.81 4.53
C ASP A 235 20.78 1.00 3.29
N ALA A 236 19.53 1.43 3.49
CA ALA A 236 18.61 1.83 2.44
C ALA A 236 17.71 2.98 2.90
N ILE A 237 17.11 3.67 1.96
CA ILE A 237 15.98 4.59 2.15
C ILE A 237 14.94 4.32 1.09
N VAL A 238 13.67 4.43 1.46
CA VAL A 238 12.51 4.22 0.58
C VAL A 238 11.55 5.39 0.73
N ASP A 239 10.76 5.64 -0.33
CA ASP A 239 9.70 6.62 -0.33
C ASP A 239 10.19 8.05 0.00
N PHE A 240 11.09 8.54 -0.83
CA PHE A 240 11.62 9.91 -0.75
C PHE A 240 11.19 10.72 -1.97
N PRO A 241 11.12 12.08 -1.90
CA PRO A 241 10.74 12.90 -3.04
C PRO A 241 11.64 12.71 -4.26
N ALA A 242 11.05 12.64 -5.45
CA ALA A 242 11.72 12.36 -6.71
C ALA A 242 12.91 13.30 -7.02
N THR A 243 12.90 14.51 -6.47
CA THR A 243 13.98 15.50 -6.62
C THR A 243 15.32 15.05 -6.03
N TYR A 244 15.33 14.07 -5.11
CA TYR A 244 16.56 13.54 -4.49
C TYR A 244 17.17 12.35 -5.25
N GLU A 245 16.45 11.75 -6.18
CA GLU A 245 16.90 10.54 -6.90
C GLU A 245 18.30 10.73 -7.51
N LYS A 246 18.50 11.81 -8.29
CA LYS A 246 19.79 12.09 -8.95
C LYS A 246 20.94 12.33 -7.97
N VAL A 247 20.64 12.94 -6.82
CA VAL A 247 21.64 13.20 -5.76
C VAL A 247 22.05 11.88 -5.12
N LEU A 248 21.12 10.98 -4.89
CA LEU A 248 21.36 9.68 -4.31
C LEU A 248 22.06 8.73 -5.29
N ALA A 249 21.65 8.74 -6.57
CA ALA A 249 22.30 7.96 -7.62
C ALA A 249 23.78 8.33 -7.81
N ALA A 250 24.15 9.58 -7.53
CA ALA A 250 25.53 10.05 -7.59
C ALA A 250 26.35 9.70 -6.34
N ALA A 251 25.73 9.22 -5.27
CA ALA A 251 26.44 8.88 -4.03
C ALA A 251 27.26 7.59 -4.18
N PRO A 252 28.54 7.57 -3.77
CA PRO A 252 29.39 6.38 -3.91
C PRO A 252 28.79 5.14 -3.21
N GLY A 253 28.85 3.98 -3.89
CA GLY A 253 28.37 2.71 -3.34
C GLY A 253 26.85 2.62 -3.20
N THR A 254 26.12 3.53 -3.82
CA THR A 254 24.66 3.58 -3.84
C THR A 254 24.12 3.15 -5.21
N THR A 255 23.03 2.40 -5.20
CA THR A 255 22.11 2.30 -6.33
C THR A 255 20.81 3.02 -5.95
N ALA A 256 20.37 3.94 -6.77
CA ALA A 256 19.05 4.56 -6.66
C ALA A 256 18.18 4.06 -7.81
N VAL A 257 16.91 3.80 -7.52
CA VAL A 257 15.90 3.34 -8.49
C VAL A 257 14.64 4.18 -8.37
N ALA A 258 14.02 4.44 -9.52
CA ALA A 258 12.66 4.91 -9.66
C ALA A 258 11.92 3.80 -10.42
N ALA A 259 11.30 2.89 -9.68
CA ALA A 259 10.68 1.71 -10.25
C ALA A 259 9.17 1.86 -10.35
N PRO A 260 8.51 1.36 -11.41
CA PRO A 260 7.05 1.32 -11.46
C PRO A 260 6.47 0.62 -10.23
N ALA A 261 5.42 1.19 -9.67
CA ALA A 261 4.70 0.62 -8.53
C ALA A 261 3.22 0.43 -8.87
N ILE A 262 2.57 -0.48 -8.15
CA ILE A 262 1.13 -0.71 -8.27
C ILE A 262 0.40 0.49 -7.65
N GLY A 263 -0.64 0.97 -8.37
CA GLY A 263 -1.43 2.11 -7.95
C GLY A 263 -1.14 3.38 -8.76
N PHE A 264 -1.81 4.45 -8.38
CA PHE A 264 -1.83 5.69 -9.16
C PHE A 264 -2.25 6.88 -8.30
N HIS A 265 -2.01 8.09 -8.80
CA HIS A 265 -2.63 9.32 -8.33
C HIS A 265 -3.72 9.74 -9.32
N GLU A 266 -4.88 10.15 -8.81
CA GLU A 266 -6.03 10.51 -9.63
C GLU A 266 -6.62 11.86 -9.29
N LEU A 267 -7.31 12.43 -10.28
CA LEU A 267 -8.34 13.44 -10.07
C LEU A 267 -9.69 12.74 -10.13
N ALA A 268 -10.36 12.66 -9.00
CA ALA A 268 -11.66 12.00 -8.86
C ALA A 268 -12.81 13.01 -8.93
N PHE A 269 -13.96 12.55 -9.44
CA PHE A 269 -15.18 13.36 -9.55
C PHE A 269 -16.30 12.73 -8.73
N ASN A 270 -17.10 13.55 -8.06
CA ASN A 270 -18.33 13.10 -7.42
C ASN A 270 -19.40 12.82 -8.49
N CYS A 271 -19.56 11.55 -8.83
CA CYS A 271 -20.52 11.10 -9.84
C CYS A 271 -21.89 10.71 -9.27
N TRP A 272 -22.14 10.92 -7.96
CA TRP A 272 -23.33 10.42 -7.30
C TRP A 272 -24.62 11.08 -7.76
N SER A 273 -25.51 10.29 -8.36
CA SER A 273 -26.80 10.77 -8.88
C SER A 273 -27.92 10.88 -7.82
N SER A 274 -27.64 10.50 -6.57
CA SER A 274 -28.62 10.59 -5.47
C SER A 274 -28.96 12.04 -5.11
N PRO A 275 -30.22 12.32 -4.71
CA PRO A 275 -30.57 13.60 -4.09
C PRO A 275 -29.82 13.90 -2.78
N LYS A 276 -29.16 12.90 -2.18
CA LYS A 276 -28.33 13.05 -0.99
C LYS A 276 -26.89 13.50 -1.30
N SER A 277 -26.49 13.46 -2.58
CA SER A 277 -25.16 13.94 -2.99
C SER A 277 -25.01 15.41 -2.63
N LYS A 278 -23.86 15.74 -2.07
CA LYS A 278 -23.44 17.12 -1.79
C LYS A 278 -22.49 17.66 -2.88
N GLY A 279 -22.11 16.81 -3.83
CA GLY A 279 -21.35 17.21 -5.03
C GLY A 279 -22.23 17.92 -6.04
N ASP A 280 -21.59 18.77 -6.85
CA ASP A 280 -22.29 19.53 -7.87
C ASP A 280 -22.90 18.59 -8.95
N PRO A 281 -24.22 18.71 -9.23
CA PRO A 281 -24.90 17.83 -10.19
C PRO A 281 -24.40 17.97 -11.63
N LEU A 282 -23.73 19.05 -12.02
CA LEU A 282 -23.15 19.24 -13.35
C LEU A 282 -22.02 18.22 -13.62
N LEU A 283 -21.29 17.78 -12.58
CA LEU A 283 -20.25 16.77 -12.72
C LEU A 283 -20.75 15.37 -13.09
N ARG A 284 -22.06 15.14 -13.08
CA ARG A 284 -22.68 13.92 -13.60
C ARG A 284 -22.61 13.84 -15.13
N ASP A 285 -22.45 15.00 -15.81
CA ASP A 285 -22.22 15.04 -17.24
C ASP A 285 -20.79 14.62 -17.59
N ALA A 286 -20.66 13.48 -18.28
CA ALA A 286 -19.36 12.99 -18.71
C ALA A 286 -18.65 13.92 -19.71
N ALA A 287 -19.39 14.84 -20.37
CA ALA A 287 -18.78 15.81 -21.27
C ALA A 287 -17.86 16.77 -20.51
N ILE A 288 -18.25 17.20 -19.30
CA ILE A 288 -17.44 18.05 -18.43
C ILE A 288 -16.19 17.28 -18.00
N ARG A 289 -16.31 16.05 -17.50
CA ARG A 289 -15.17 15.25 -17.03
C ARG A 289 -14.18 14.98 -18.16
N ARG A 290 -14.67 14.63 -19.34
CA ARG A 290 -13.83 14.45 -20.54
C ARG A 290 -13.16 15.73 -20.99
N ALA A 291 -13.84 16.87 -20.91
CA ALA A 291 -13.22 18.15 -21.22
C ALA A 291 -12.08 18.48 -20.25
N VAL A 292 -12.25 18.23 -18.95
CA VAL A 292 -11.18 18.34 -17.94
C VAL A 292 -10.02 17.41 -18.31
N HIS A 293 -10.29 16.16 -18.72
CA HIS A 293 -9.22 15.21 -19.11
C HIS A 293 -8.40 15.71 -20.30
N TRP A 294 -9.04 16.26 -21.36
CA TRP A 294 -8.33 16.86 -22.50
C TRP A 294 -7.57 18.15 -22.14
N ALA A 295 -7.94 18.83 -21.06
CA ALA A 295 -7.29 20.04 -20.62
C ALA A 295 -6.05 19.80 -19.73
N ILE A 296 -5.81 18.56 -19.26
CA ILE A 296 -4.70 18.25 -18.35
C ILE A 296 -3.46 17.80 -19.14
N ASP A 297 -2.35 18.49 -18.92
CA ASP A 297 -1.02 18.11 -19.42
C ASP A 297 -0.31 17.21 -18.39
N LYS A 298 -0.52 15.90 -18.52
CA LYS A 298 0.05 14.90 -17.59
C LYS A 298 1.57 14.83 -17.68
N GLU A 299 2.14 15.06 -18.85
CA GLU A 299 3.60 15.12 -19.03
C GLU A 299 4.20 16.31 -18.27
N LYS A 300 3.48 17.44 -18.27
CA LYS A 300 3.88 18.60 -17.50
C LYS A 300 3.76 18.37 -15.99
N ILE A 301 2.73 17.64 -15.57
CA ILE A 301 2.60 17.21 -14.16
C ILE A 301 3.82 16.36 -13.78
N ASP A 302 4.13 15.31 -14.53
CA ASP A 302 5.28 14.46 -14.24
C ASP A 302 6.58 15.27 -14.17
N ALA A 303 6.86 16.07 -15.18
CA ALA A 303 8.07 16.89 -15.23
C ALA A 303 8.19 17.87 -14.05
N THR A 304 7.07 18.36 -13.51
CA THR A 304 7.04 19.40 -12.47
C THR A 304 6.93 18.82 -11.07
N SER A 305 6.05 17.84 -10.87
CA SER A 305 5.73 17.24 -9.56
C SER A 305 6.61 16.04 -9.24
N MET A 306 6.94 15.22 -10.27
CA MET A 306 7.67 13.96 -10.11
C MET A 306 9.09 14.00 -10.69
N ALA A 307 9.57 15.20 -11.09
CA ALA A 307 10.90 15.39 -11.70
C ALA A 307 11.20 14.49 -12.93
N GLY A 308 10.15 14.06 -13.64
CA GLY A 308 10.23 13.16 -14.78
C GLY A 308 10.47 11.68 -14.40
N GLN A 309 10.13 11.28 -13.18
CA GLN A 309 10.33 9.91 -12.67
C GLN A 309 9.07 9.05 -12.72
N ALA A 310 7.90 9.64 -12.87
CA ALA A 310 6.64 8.89 -12.96
C ALA A 310 6.29 8.55 -14.42
N VAL A 311 5.28 7.73 -14.59
CA VAL A 311 4.67 7.45 -15.90
C VAL A 311 3.32 8.15 -15.95
N PRO A 312 3.06 9.02 -16.94
CA PRO A 312 1.75 9.63 -17.11
C PRO A 312 0.63 8.60 -17.19
N GLY A 313 -0.45 8.84 -16.45
CA GLY A 313 -1.55 7.89 -16.34
C GLY A 313 -2.37 7.75 -17.61
N THR A 314 -2.81 6.54 -17.92
CA THR A 314 -3.72 6.20 -19.02
C THR A 314 -4.95 5.47 -18.49
N SER A 315 -4.99 4.14 -18.51
CA SER A 315 -6.08 3.33 -17.93
C SER A 315 -5.97 3.24 -16.41
N LEU A 316 -6.97 2.64 -15.78
CA LEU A 316 -7.05 2.57 -14.32
C LEU A 316 -5.90 1.79 -13.69
N LEU A 317 -5.65 0.57 -14.16
CA LEU A 317 -4.65 -0.32 -13.58
C LEU A 317 -3.25 0.05 -14.08
N SER A 318 -2.27 0.11 -13.16
CA SER A 318 -0.89 0.49 -13.47
C SER A 318 -0.21 -0.53 -14.39
N PRO A 319 0.73 -0.11 -15.26
CA PRO A 319 1.61 -1.05 -15.99
C PRO A 319 2.39 -2.00 -15.06
N ALA A 320 2.62 -1.62 -13.80
CA ALA A 320 3.25 -2.49 -12.81
C ALA A 320 2.41 -3.71 -12.43
N GLU A 321 1.09 -3.69 -12.69
CA GLU A 321 0.19 -4.85 -12.52
C GLU A 321 0.29 -5.84 -13.69
N GLY A 322 1.26 -5.65 -14.59
CA GLY A 322 1.61 -6.58 -15.67
C GLY A 322 0.44 -6.86 -16.60
N ALA A 323 0.04 -8.13 -16.68
CA ALA A 323 -1.03 -8.56 -17.59
C ALA A 323 -2.39 -7.88 -17.35
N TRP A 324 -2.64 -7.32 -16.15
CA TRP A 324 -3.92 -6.67 -15.84
C TRP A 324 -4.06 -5.27 -16.42
N HIS A 325 -2.95 -4.60 -16.73
CA HIS A 325 -2.98 -3.29 -17.39
C HIS A 325 -3.65 -3.39 -18.77
N TRP A 326 -4.55 -2.47 -19.06
CA TRP A 326 -5.08 -2.29 -20.40
C TRP A 326 -4.34 -1.16 -21.12
N ASP A 327 -3.55 -1.51 -22.13
CA ASP A 327 -2.90 -0.55 -23.00
C ASP A 327 -3.93 0.21 -23.81
N VAL A 328 -4.14 1.49 -23.50
CA VAL A 328 -5.04 2.34 -24.26
C VAL A 328 -4.45 2.56 -25.66
N PRO A 329 -5.18 2.21 -26.74
CA PRO A 329 -4.70 2.45 -28.10
C PRO A 329 -4.30 3.91 -28.31
N ALA A 330 -3.16 4.14 -28.95
CA ALA A 330 -2.58 5.50 -29.12
C ALA A 330 -3.54 6.52 -29.76
N ALA A 331 -4.49 6.05 -30.59
CA ALA A 331 -5.52 6.88 -31.22
C ALA A 331 -6.61 7.32 -30.22
N ASP A 332 -6.81 6.57 -29.14
CA ASP A 332 -7.86 6.78 -28.14
C ASP A 332 -7.33 7.48 -26.88
N GLN A 333 -6.00 7.64 -26.75
CA GLN A 333 -5.40 8.28 -25.60
C GLN A 333 -5.77 9.76 -25.51
N TYR A 334 -6.18 10.16 -24.31
CA TYR A 334 -6.27 11.59 -23.98
C TYR A 334 -4.87 12.22 -23.99
N ARG A 335 -4.77 13.35 -24.64
CA ARG A 335 -3.57 14.19 -24.72
C ARG A 335 -3.95 15.62 -24.39
N TYR A 336 -3.01 16.40 -23.96
CA TYR A 336 -3.24 17.81 -23.72
C TYR A 336 -3.70 18.52 -25.00
N ASP A 337 -4.99 18.85 -25.05
CA ASP A 337 -5.65 19.56 -26.16
C ASP A 337 -6.78 20.45 -25.61
N PRO A 338 -6.44 21.67 -25.13
CA PRO A 338 -7.43 22.57 -24.56
C PRO A 338 -8.46 23.07 -25.57
N GLU A 339 -8.14 23.10 -26.87
CA GLU A 339 -9.12 23.48 -27.90
C GLU A 339 -10.18 22.39 -28.09
N LYS A 340 -9.79 21.12 -28.06
CA LYS A 340 -10.74 20.00 -28.05
C LYS A 340 -11.58 20.00 -26.78
N ALA A 341 -11.02 20.33 -25.64
CA ALA A 341 -11.75 20.47 -24.38
C ALA A 341 -12.85 21.55 -24.49
N LYS A 342 -12.51 22.73 -25.03
CA LYS A 342 -13.47 23.82 -25.26
C LYS A 342 -14.58 23.39 -26.22
N GLN A 343 -14.24 22.72 -27.32
CA GLN A 343 -15.23 22.22 -28.28
C GLN A 343 -16.19 21.23 -27.65
N LEU A 344 -15.71 20.30 -26.82
CA LEU A 344 -16.57 19.36 -26.11
C LEU A 344 -17.58 20.06 -25.20
N LEU A 345 -17.15 21.11 -24.49
CA LEU A 345 -18.04 21.90 -23.65
C LEU A 345 -19.07 22.66 -24.47
N GLU A 346 -18.68 23.24 -25.61
CA GLU A 346 -19.58 23.95 -26.53
C GLU A 346 -20.63 23.00 -27.13
N ASP A 347 -20.20 21.82 -27.61
CA ASP A 347 -21.09 20.78 -28.16
C ASP A 347 -22.10 20.27 -27.11
N ALA A 348 -21.70 20.26 -25.83
CA ALA A 348 -22.57 19.93 -24.71
C ALA A 348 -23.45 21.09 -24.22
N GLY A 349 -23.31 22.29 -24.80
CA GLY A 349 -24.15 23.45 -24.53
C GLY A 349 -23.63 24.36 -23.41
N TYR A 350 -22.39 24.18 -22.97
CA TYR A 350 -21.73 25.04 -21.97
C TYR A 350 -20.97 26.17 -22.65
N THR A 351 -21.42 27.41 -22.45
CA THR A 351 -20.85 28.62 -23.07
C THR A 351 -20.77 29.74 -22.03
N ASP A 352 -19.78 30.59 -22.16
CA ASP A 352 -19.67 31.82 -21.35
C ASP A 352 -20.61 32.88 -21.95
N ARG A 353 -21.77 33.11 -21.34
CA ARG A 353 -22.82 33.99 -21.83
C ARG A 353 -22.76 35.40 -21.23
N ASP A 354 -22.28 35.50 -19.99
CA ASP A 354 -22.17 36.77 -19.27
C ASP A 354 -20.78 37.41 -19.42
N GLY A 355 -19.81 36.73 -20.01
CA GLY A 355 -18.48 37.20 -20.33
C GLY A 355 -17.53 37.30 -19.15
N ASP A 356 -17.79 36.55 -18.08
CA ASP A 356 -16.95 36.54 -16.87
C ASP A 356 -15.79 35.49 -16.93
N GLY A 357 -15.75 34.71 -18.01
CA GLY A 357 -14.73 33.69 -18.26
C GLY A 357 -15.07 32.31 -17.72
N VAL A 358 -16.25 32.13 -17.10
CA VAL A 358 -16.75 30.84 -16.62
C VAL A 358 -17.95 30.42 -17.45
N ARG A 359 -17.91 29.20 -18.00
CA ARG A 359 -18.99 28.67 -18.81
C ARG A 359 -20.19 28.25 -17.94
N GLU A 360 -21.39 28.39 -18.48
CA GLU A 360 -22.65 27.95 -17.86
C GLU A 360 -23.51 27.13 -18.81
N ASN A 361 -24.42 26.33 -18.24
CA ASN A 361 -25.46 25.61 -18.99
C ASN A 361 -26.60 26.56 -19.47
N ALA A 362 -27.59 26.01 -20.15
CA ALA A 362 -28.75 26.77 -20.61
C ALA A 362 -29.60 27.36 -19.46
N GLY A 363 -29.50 26.83 -18.27
CA GLY A 363 -30.16 27.31 -17.05
C GLY A 363 -29.42 28.43 -16.33
N GLY A 364 -28.18 28.72 -16.71
CA GLY A 364 -27.30 29.71 -16.05
C GLY A 364 -26.48 29.14 -14.90
N ASP A 365 -26.44 27.80 -14.75
CA ASP A 365 -25.58 27.17 -13.74
C ASP A 365 -24.15 27.14 -14.25
N LYS A 366 -23.24 27.77 -13.49
CA LYS A 366 -21.83 27.94 -13.85
C LYS A 366 -20.99 26.69 -13.59
N LEU A 367 -19.99 26.45 -14.45
CA LEU A 367 -18.98 25.41 -14.22
C LEU A 367 -17.96 25.89 -13.16
N GLU A 368 -18.42 25.95 -11.92
CA GLU A 368 -17.61 26.35 -10.77
C GLU A 368 -17.67 25.25 -9.68
N PHE A 369 -16.51 24.65 -9.36
CA PHE A 369 -16.42 23.48 -8.51
C PHE A 369 -15.36 23.62 -7.42
N ARG A 370 -15.50 22.85 -6.35
CA ARG A 370 -14.50 22.67 -5.28
C ARG A 370 -13.50 21.60 -5.71
N LEU A 371 -12.22 21.84 -5.50
CA LEU A 371 -11.15 20.86 -5.67
C LEU A 371 -10.43 20.69 -4.33
N ALA A 372 -10.59 19.53 -3.69
CA ALA A 372 -9.88 19.20 -2.46
C ALA A 372 -8.51 18.56 -2.76
N ALA A 373 -7.49 18.92 -1.99
CA ALA A 373 -6.17 18.31 -2.03
C ALA A 373 -5.51 18.32 -0.65
N LEU A 374 -4.69 17.32 -0.36
CA LEU A 374 -4.00 17.19 0.92
C LEU A 374 -2.76 18.09 1.02
N ASN A 375 -2.57 18.66 2.20
CA ASN A 375 -1.40 19.50 2.51
C ASN A 375 -0.10 18.68 2.58
N GLU A 376 -0.21 17.41 2.97
CA GLU A 376 0.88 16.50 3.24
C GLU A 376 1.57 16.00 1.98
N TYR A 377 0.93 16.13 0.80
CA TYR A 377 1.46 15.66 -0.49
C TYR A 377 1.79 16.85 -1.42
N PRO A 378 3.03 17.35 -1.39
CA PRO A 378 3.45 18.51 -2.20
C PRO A 378 3.28 18.32 -3.71
N GLU A 379 3.47 17.09 -4.21
CA GLU A 379 3.27 16.68 -5.59
C GLU A 379 1.81 16.83 -6.03
N ASP A 380 0.86 16.39 -5.21
CA ASP A 380 -0.58 16.52 -5.46
C ASP A 380 -1.00 17.99 -5.47
N LEU A 381 -0.49 18.78 -4.52
CA LEU A 381 -0.75 20.23 -4.48
C LEU A 381 -0.17 20.96 -5.70
N ALA A 382 1.00 20.55 -6.19
CA ALA A 382 1.58 21.13 -7.40
C ALA A 382 0.72 20.78 -8.62
N ALA A 383 0.26 19.53 -8.74
CA ALA A 383 -0.66 19.09 -9.78
C ALA A 383 -2.00 19.86 -9.71
N ALA A 384 -2.60 19.98 -8.51
CA ALA A 384 -3.86 20.70 -8.28
C ALA A 384 -3.78 22.15 -8.80
N LYS A 385 -2.69 22.87 -8.48
CA LYS A 385 -2.49 24.26 -8.94
C LYS A 385 -2.40 24.38 -10.46
N MET A 386 -1.74 23.42 -11.13
CA MET A 386 -1.69 23.36 -12.59
C MET A 386 -3.07 23.08 -13.19
N ILE A 387 -3.80 22.09 -12.64
CA ILE A 387 -5.15 21.72 -13.07
C ILE A 387 -6.11 22.89 -12.93
N VAL A 388 -6.07 23.64 -11.81
CA VAL A 388 -6.87 24.87 -11.62
C VAL A 388 -6.61 25.87 -12.75
N SER A 389 -5.35 26.06 -13.15
CA SER A 389 -5.02 26.99 -14.24
C SER A 389 -5.53 26.49 -15.59
N TRP A 390 -5.35 25.23 -15.91
CA TRP A 390 -5.80 24.66 -17.18
C TRP A 390 -7.34 24.61 -17.30
N CYS A 391 -8.02 24.29 -16.22
CA CYS A 391 -9.49 24.31 -16.19
C CYS A 391 -10.03 25.73 -16.41
N ARG A 392 -9.41 26.76 -15.82
CA ARG A 392 -9.76 28.15 -16.07
C ARG A 392 -9.59 28.52 -17.56
N ASP A 393 -8.54 28.03 -18.22
CA ASP A 393 -8.26 28.33 -19.64
C ASP A 393 -9.31 27.73 -20.60
N ILE A 394 -10.11 26.76 -20.14
CA ILE A 394 -11.23 26.18 -20.88
C ILE A 394 -12.61 26.64 -20.37
N GLY A 395 -12.65 27.58 -19.42
CA GLY A 395 -13.88 28.17 -18.87
C GLY A 395 -14.50 27.38 -17.71
N ILE A 396 -13.71 26.57 -17.00
CA ILE A 396 -14.11 25.90 -15.75
C ILE A 396 -13.35 26.53 -14.59
N LYS A 397 -14.05 26.98 -13.58
CA LYS A 397 -13.48 27.52 -12.34
C LYS A 397 -13.37 26.44 -11.30
N LEU A 398 -12.14 26.19 -10.81
CA LEU A 398 -11.89 25.33 -9.67
C LEU A 398 -11.42 26.14 -8.47
N ASN A 399 -12.09 25.97 -7.34
CA ASN A 399 -11.71 26.56 -6.06
C ASN A 399 -10.92 25.52 -5.27
N LEU A 400 -9.58 25.69 -5.23
CA LEU A 400 -8.68 24.77 -4.53
C LEU A 400 -8.85 24.92 -3.02
N ASP A 401 -9.21 23.85 -2.37
CA ASP A 401 -9.36 23.71 -0.93
C ASP A 401 -8.29 22.74 -0.40
N GLN A 402 -7.33 23.29 0.36
CA GLN A 402 -6.22 22.53 0.91
C GLN A 402 -6.58 22.08 2.31
N LYS A 403 -6.51 20.76 2.54
CA LYS A 403 -6.98 20.12 3.77
C LYS A 403 -5.87 19.32 4.45
N ASP A 404 -5.99 19.14 5.76
CA ASP A 404 -5.28 18.06 6.46
C ASP A 404 -6.02 16.73 6.27
N GLU A 405 -5.33 15.62 6.57
CA GLU A 405 -5.85 14.26 6.36
C GLU A 405 -7.18 14.01 7.09
N GLY A 406 -7.36 14.56 8.29
CA GLY A 406 -8.59 14.40 9.06
C GLY A 406 -9.79 15.09 8.40
N ALA A 407 -9.64 16.38 8.03
CA ALA A 407 -10.69 17.14 7.35
C ALA A 407 -11.02 16.57 5.97
N PHE A 408 -10.01 16.06 5.25
CA PHE A 408 -10.20 15.39 3.97
C PHE A 408 -11.00 14.09 4.12
N GLY A 409 -10.64 13.25 5.09
CA GLY A 409 -11.34 12.01 5.40
C GLY A 409 -12.82 12.25 5.74
N ASP A 410 -13.10 13.20 6.64
CA ASP A 410 -14.46 13.57 7.03
C ASP A 410 -15.31 14.03 5.83
N GLU A 411 -14.75 14.82 4.92
CA GLU A 411 -15.51 15.37 3.80
C GLU A 411 -15.67 14.36 2.66
N VAL A 412 -14.58 13.71 2.23
CA VAL A 412 -14.58 12.84 1.05
C VAL A 412 -15.19 11.48 1.39
N TYR A 413 -14.67 10.81 2.44
CA TYR A 413 -15.05 9.43 2.73
C TYR A 413 -16.31 9.33 3.57
N ASP A 414 -16.41 10.08 4.66
CA ASP A 414 -17.52 9.91 5.60
C ASP A 414 -18.80 10.61 5.13
N ASN A 415 -18.67 11.78 4.45
CA ASN A 415 -19.82 12.60 4.09
C ASN A 415 -20.11 12.71 2.59
N ALA A 416 -19.20 12.27 1.71
CA ALA A 416 -19.25 12.50 0.26
C ALA A 416 -19.54 13.97 -0.11
N ASP A 417 -18.95 14.93 0.66
CA ASP A 417 -19.17 16.37 0.55
C ASP A 417 -18.03 17.05 -0.22
N TYR A 418 -17.89 16.70 -1.49
CA TYR A 418 -16.87 17.23 -2.39
C TYR A 418 -17.42 17.29 -3.82
N ASP A 419 -16.73 18.03 -4.69
CA ASP A 419 -16.98 18.03 -6.13
C ASP A 419 -15.88 17.25 -6.85
N LEU A 420 -14.62 17.65 -6.65
CA LEU A 420 -13.42 16.95 -7.12
C LEU A 420 -12.40 16.85 -5.99
N PHE A 421 -11.54 15.84 -6.07
CA PHE A 421 -10.35 15.76 -5.22
C PHE A 421 -9.17 15.12 -5.94
N ILE A 422 -7.97 15.35 -5.42
CA ILE A 422 -6.76 14.60 -5.78
C ILE A 422 -6.39 13.71 -4.61
N TRP A 423 -6.18 12.42 -4.90
CA TRP A 423 -5.80 11.38 -3.96
C TRP A 423 -4.89 10.36 -4.65
N SER A 424 -4.45 9.36 -3.90
CA SER A 424 -3.69 8.23 -4.45
C SER A 424 -4.21 6.90 -3.95
N TRP A 425 -4.24 5.92 -4.82
CA TRP A 425 -4.49 4.53 -4.48
C TRP A 425 -3.19 3.73 -4.51
N GLY A 426 -2.94 2.96 -3.44
CA GLY A 426 -2.15 1.74 -3.55
C GLY A 426 -3.02 0.66 -4.18
N GLY A 427 -2.43 -0.39 -4.72
CA GLY A 427 -3.20 -1.48 -5.30
C GLY A 427 -2.75 -2.84 -4.77
N ASP A 428 -3.58 -3.84 -5.04
CA ASP A 428 -3.22 -5.25 -4.94
C ASP A 428 -2.76 -5.74 -6.31
N ILE A 429 -1.98 -6.81 -6.34
CA ILE A 429 -1.59 -7.46 -7.60
C ILE A 429 -2.84 -7.97 -8.35
N ASP A 430 -3.83 -8.51 -7.63
CA ASP A 430 -5.11 -8.90 -8.23
C ASP A 430 -6.01 -7.66 -8.41
N PRO A 431 -6.55 -7.42 -9.61
CA PRO A 431 -7.33 -6.23 -9.91
C PRO A 431 -8.71 -6.19 -9.24
N GLY A 432 -9.14 -7.30 -8.63
CA GLY A 432 -10.51 -7.47 -8.13
C GLY A 432 -10.92 -6.42 -7.10
N PHE A 433 -10.02 -6.06 -6.18
CA PHE A 433 -10.31 -5.02 -5.19
C PHE A 433 -10.46 -3.65 -5.88
N MET A 434 -9.46 -3.19 -6.62
CA MET A 434 -9.50 -1.88 -7.28
C MET A 434 -10.70 -1.74 -8.21
N LEU A 435 -10.99 -2.76 -9.03
CA LEU A 435 -12.17 -2.75 -9.88
C LEU A 435 -13.49 -2.77 -9.09
N SER A 436 -13.49 -3.29 -7.85
CA SER A 436 -14.70 -3.28 -7.02
C SER A 436 -15.13 -1.89 -6.61
N THR A 437 -14.18 -0.95 -6.42
CA THR A 437 -14.45 0.41 -5.91
C THR A 437 -15.39 1.20 -6.82
N PHE A 438 -15.46 0.87 -8.11
CA PHE A 438 -16.37 1.51 -9.07
C PHE A 438 -17.73 0.82 -9.22
N THR A 439 -18.02 -0.21 -8.43
CA THR A 439 -19.35 -0.84 -8.46
C THR A 439 -20.37 0.00 -7.67
N THR A 440 -21.61 -0.01 -8.13
CA THR A 440 -22.72 0.68 -7.44
C THR A 440 -22.82 0.30 -5.96
N ARG A 441 -22.43 -0.92 -5.58
CA ARG A 441 -22.46 -1.42 -4.21
C ARG A 441 -21.46 -0.70 -3.29
N GLN A 442 -20.42 -0.09 -3.85
CA GLN A 442 -19.37 0.58 -3.10
C GLN A 442 -19.64 2.07 -2.84
N ILE A 443 -20.75 2.60 -3.33
CA ILE A 443 -21.20 3.96 -3.02
C ILE A 443 -21.30 4.11 -1.48
N LEU A 444 -20.71 5.18 -0.94
CA LEU A 444 -20.58 5.46 0.50
C LEU A 444 -19.80 4.35 1.26
N ASN A 445 -18.90 3.67 0.57
CA ASN A 445 -17.96 2.71 1.14
C ASN A 445 -16.59 2.97 0.48
N TRP A 446 -16.01 2.00 -0.23
CA TRP A 446 -14.75 2.19 -0.95
C TRP A 446 -14.88 2.97 -2.28
N GLY A 447 -16.09 3.20 -2.76
CA GLY A 447 -16.36 3.91 -4.02
C GLY A 447 -16.35 5.42 -3.84
N ASP A 448 -15.19 6.00 -3.70
CA ASP A 448 -14.99 7.42 -3.42
C ASP A 448 -15.34 8.37 -4.59
N SER A 449 -15.43 7.90 -5.84
CA SER A 449 -16.05 8.63 -6.95
C SER A 449 -17.59 8.56 -6.96
N GLN A 450 -18.17 7.76 -6.08
CA GLN A 450 -19.62 7.50 -6.00
C GLN A 450 -20.23 7.09 -7.36
N TYR A 451 -19.43 6.43 -8.20
CA TYR A 451 -19.81 6.04 -9.56
C TYR A 451 -20.81 4.87 -9.56
N SER A 452 -21.65 4.84 -10.56
CA SER A 452 -22.63 3.78 -10.78
C SER A 452 -22.85 3.53 -12.27
N ASN A 453 -22.64 2.31 -12.71
CA ASN A 453 -22.92 1.87 -14.07
C ASN A 453 -23.38 0.40 -14.07
N PRO A 454 -24.63 0.10 -14.45
CA PRO A 454 -25.16 -1.27 -14.41
C PRO A 454 -24.45 -2.26 -15.35
N GLU A 455 -23.80 -1.78 -16.43
CA GLU A 455 -22.99 -2.64 -17.29
C GLU A 455 -21.68 -3.01 -16.60
N TYR A 456 -21.03 -2.03 -15.97
CA TYR A 456 -19.83 -2.25 -15.16
C TYR A 456 -20.10 -3.25 -14.03
N ASP A 457 -21.20 -3.09 -13.29
CA ASP A 457 -21.59 -4.01 -12.21
C ASP A 457 -21.75 -5.45 -12.73
N ARG A 458 -22.35 -5.64 -13.92
CA ARG A 458 -22.47 -6.97 -14.53
C ARG A 458 -21.12 -7.55 -14.93
N LEU A 459 -20.23 -6.73 -15.48
CA LEU A 459 -18.86 -7.16 -15.84
C LEU A 459 -18.07 -7.52 -14.61
N TYR A 460 -18.18 -6.75 -13.51
CA TYR A 460 -17.53 -7.07 -12.25
C TYR A 460 -17.92 -8.45 -11.72
N VAL A 461 -19.20 -8.79 -11.72
CA VAL A 461 -19.65 -10.14 -11.34
C VAL A 461 -19.08 -11.20 -12.29
N ARG A 462 -19.10 -10.94 -13.60
CA ARG A 462 -18.60 -11.90 -14.60
C ARG A 462 -17.09 -12.14 -14.47
N GLN A 463 -16.29 -11.10 -14.21
CA GLN A 463 -14.84 -11.27 -14.04
C GLN A 463 -14.52 -12.10 -12.80
N ALA A 464 -15.26 -11.91 -11.71
CA ALA A 464 -15.09 -12.69 -10.49
C ALA A 464 -15.45 -14.18 -10.68
N GLU A 465 -16.34 -14.51 -11.60
CA GLU A 465 -16.77 -15.87 -11.94
C GLU A 465 -15.95 -16.49 -13.10
N ALA A 466 -15.06 -15.72 -13.74
CA ALA A 466 -14.31 -16.14 -14.93
C ALA A 466 -13.09 -16.98 -14.56
N LEU A 467 -13.34 -18.23 -14.18
CA LEU A 467 -12.36 -19.24 -13.80
C LEU A 467 -12.44 -20.44 -14.76
N ASP A 468 -11.27 -21.00 -15.12
CA ASP A 468 -11.20 -22.33 -15.74
C ASP A 468 -10.90 -23.36 -14.64
N PRO A 469 -11.84 -24.28 -14.34
CA PRO A 469 -11.59 -25.26 -13.25
C PRO A 469 -10.46 -26.26 -13.58
N SER A 470 -10.12 -26.43 -14.86
CA SER A 470 -9.04 -27.32 -15.29
C SER A 470 -7.65 -26.65 -15.24
N ASP A 471 -7.65 -25.32 -15.27
CA ASP A 471 -6.46 -24.49 -15.11
C ASP A 471 -6.82 -23.22 -14.31
N PRO A 472 -6.88 -23.31 -12.98
CA PRO A 472 -7.25 -22.19 -12.13
C PRO A 472 -6.27 -21.00 -12.17
N GLY A 473 -5.07 -21.20 -12.71
CA GLY A 473 -4.07 -20.16 -12.94
C GLY A 473 -4.27 -19.39 -14.26
N ASP A 474 -5.06 -19.92 -15.23
CA ASP A 474 -5.33 -19.20 -16.48
C ASP A 474 -6.27 -18.01 -16.26
N THR A 475 -5.69 -16.82 -16.33
CA THR A 475 -6.39 -15.55 -16.14
C THR A 475 -6.91 -14.93 -17.44
N SER A 476 -6.70 -15.55 -18.60
CA SER A 476 -6.96 -14.96 -19.93
C SER A 476 -8.43 -14.53 -20.13
N LYS A 477 -9.38 -15.36 -19.71
CA LYS A 477 -10.82 -15.04 -19.78
C LYS A 477 -11.19 -13.87 -18.88
N ARG A 478 -10.60 -13.84 -17.68
CA ARG A 478 -10.81 -12.77 -16.71
C ARG A 478 -10.21 -11.47 -17.20
N LYS A 479 -8.99 -11.51 -17.76
CA LYS A 479 -8.30 -10.37 -18.36
C LYS A 479 -9.17 -9.66 -19.42
N ALA A 480 -9.76 -10.40 -20.35
CA ALA A 480 -10.60 -9.82 -21.39
C ALA A 480 -11.80 -9.04 -20.80
N ILE A 481 -12.37 -9.51 -19.68
CA ILE A 481 -13.48 -8.83 -19.01
C ILE A 481 -12.99 -7.59 -18.26
N THR A 482 -11.84 -7.68 -17.58
CA THR A 482 -11.27 -6.53 -16.86
C THR A 482 -10.82 -5.42 -17.80
N ASP A 483 -10.39 -5.76 -19.03
CA ASP A 483 -10.13 -4.75 -20.07
C ASP A 483 -11.39 -3.99 -20.47
N GLU A 484 -12.51 -4.68 -20.67
CA GLU A 484 -13.79 -4.02 -20.96
C GLU A 484 -14.23 -3.11 -19.79
N MET A 485 -13.99 -3.52 -18.56
CA MET A 485 -14.26 -2.67 -17.39
C MET A 485 -13.41 -1.41 -17.40
N GLN A 486 -12.11 -1.52 -17.66
CA GLN A 486 -11.22 -0.36 -17.76
C GLN A 486 -11.62 0.58 -18.91
N LYS A 487 -12.06 0.06 -20.06
CA LYS A 487 -12.59 0.85 -21.19
C LYS A 487 -13.82 1.67 -20.79
N ILE A 488 -14.72 1.09 -19.99
CA ILE A 488 -15.91 1.81 -19.48
C ILE A 488 -15.46 2.97 -18.59
N LEU A 489 -14.55 2.73 -17.64
CA LEU A 489 -14.04 3.78 -16.74
C LEU A 489 -13.30 4.86 -17.52
N TYR A 490 -12.47 4.50 -18.49
CA TYR A 490 -11.73 5.43 -19.33
C TYR A 490 -12.63 6.31 -20.20
N ARG A 491 -13.78 5.80 -20.63
CA ARG A 491 -14.80 6.55 -21.39
C ARG A 491 -15.64 7.46 -20.51
N ASP A 492 -16.00 6.99 -19.31
CA ASP A 492 -16.91 7.68 -18.41
C ASP A 492 -16.20 8.65 -17.47
N ASP A 493 -14.87 8.54 -17.34
CA ASP A 493 -13.98 9.38 -16.54
C ASP A 493 -14.49 9.65 -15.11
N PRO A 494 -14.83 8.65 -14.29
CA PRO A 494 -15.07 8.90 -12.86
C PRO A 494 -13.77 9.29 -12.14
N TYR A 495 -12.61 8.79 -12.66
CA TYR A 495 -11.25 9.18 -12.33
C TYR A 495 -10.51 9.59 -13.60
N ILE A 496 -9.64 10.57 -13.46
CA ILE A 496 -8.54 10.82 -14.39
C ILE A 496 -7.27 10.36 -13.69
N VAL A 497 -6.69 9.24 -14.12
CA VAL A 497 -5.37 8.82 -13.64
C VAL A 497 -4.34 9.83 -14.10
N LEU A 498 -3.72 10.55 -13.16
CA LEU A 498 -2.76 11.61 -13.43
C LEU A 498 -1.37 11.04 -13.74
N TRP A 499 -0.87 10.19 -12.83
CA TRP A 499 0.35 9.40 -13.01
C TRP A 499 0.27 8.10 -12.20
N TYR A 500 1.08 7.12 -12.58
CA TYR A 500 1.22 5.87 -11.83
C TYR A 500 2.26 6.00 -10.73
N ASN A 501 2.06 5.28 -9.64
CA ASN A 501 2.96 5.26 -8.50
C ASN A 501 4.37 4.82 -8.89
N VAL A 502 5.35 5.34 -8.17
CA VAL A 502 6.77 5.05 -8.36
C VAL A 502 7.42 4.72 -7.03
N ASN A 503 8.08 3.58 -6.95
CA ASN A 503 8.93 3.22 -5.82
C ASN A 503 10.29 3.91 -5.95
N LEU A 504 10.49 4.98 -5.20
CA LEU A 504 11.75 5.69 -5.12
C LEU A 504 12.59 5.12 -3.98
N GLN A 505 13.69 4.45 -4.31
CA GLN A 505 14.52 3.75 -3.35
C GLN A 505 16.01 3.99 -3.62
N ALA A 506 16.81 4.07 -2.55
CA ALA A 506 18.26 4.07 -2.63
C ALA A 506 18.83 3.10 -1.61
N PHE A 507 19.81 2.30 -2.02
CA PHE A 507 20.38 1.24 -1.20
C PHE A 507 21.87 1.03 -1.46
N ARG A 508 22.57 0.54 -0.43
CA ARG A 508 24.03 0.38 -0.40
C ARG A 508 24.46 -0.90 -1.07
N THR A 509 25.13 -0.80 -2.22
CA THR A 509 25.69 -1.95 -2.96
C THR A 509 27.18 -2.19 -2.69
N ASP A 510 27.84 -1.27 -2.01
CA ASP A 510 29.21 -1.43 -1.53
C ASP A 510 29.33 -2.29 -0.26
N THR A 511 28.28 -2.35 0.54
CA THR A 511 28.23 -3.09 1.81
C THR A 511 27.32 -4.29 1.78
N TRP A 512 26.34 -4.32 0.89
CA TRP A 512 25.34 -5.37 0.78
C TRP A 512 25.18 -5.88 -0.65
N ARG A 513 24.73 -7.14 -0.79
CA ARG A 513 24.40 -7.82 -2.05
C ARG A 513 23.19 -8.72 -1.84
N GLY A 514 22.55 -9.16 -2.96
CA GLY A 514 21.36 -10.02 -2.93
C GLY A 514 20.07 -9.21 -2.91
N TYR A 515 20.11 -8.04 -3.52
CA TYR A 515 18.91 -7.26 -3.84
C TYR A 515 18.17 -7.95 -4.99
N ASP A 516 16.91 -8.24 -4.75
CA ASP A 516 16.01 -8.86 -5.69
C ASP A 516 15.04 -7.81 -6.19
N GLN A 517 15.24 -7.36 -7.43
CA GLN A 517 14.40 -6.31 -8.04
C GLN A 517 13.20 -6.94 -8.73
N VAL A 518 12.02 -6.50 -8.36
CA VAL A 518 10.77 -6.98 -8.96
C VAL A 518 9.97 -5.80 -9.51
N PRO A 519 9.62 -5.84 -10.80
CA PRO A 519 10.04 -6.80 -11.82
C PRO A 519 11.54 -6.76 -12.09
N ALA A 520 12.08 -7.87 -12.63
CA ALA A 520 13.52 -8.03 -12.85
C ALA A 520 14.10 -6.92 -13.75
N GLY A 521 15.21 -6.33 -13.33
CA GLY A 521 16.00 -5.36 -14.10
C GLY A 521 15.61 -3.88 -13.97
N ASN A 522 14.35 -3.55 -13.69
CA ASN A 522 13.89 -2.18 -13.48
C ASN A 522 12.94 -2.01 -12.29
N GLY A 523 12.75 -3.07 -11.52
CA GLY A 523 11.91 -3.06 -10.32
C GLY A 523 12.62 -2.52 -9.09
N ALA A 524 11.89 -2.41 -8.00
CA ALA A 524 12.38 -2.04 -6.68
C ALA A 524 12.74 -3.27 -5.85
N PRO A 525 13.79 -3.23 -5.00
CA PRO A 525 14.12 -4.34 -4.11
C PRO A 525 13.25 -4.43 -2.87
N PHE A 526 12.61 -3.34 -2.44
CA PHE A 526 11.74 -3.29 -1.25
C PHE A 526 10.33 -2.85 -1.64
N TRP A 527 9.35 -3.21 -0.82
CA TRP A 527 7.95 -2.78 -1.00
C TRP A 527 7.36 -3.17 -2.37
N ASN A 528 7.80 -4.33 -2.85
CA ASN A 528 7.44 -4.88 -4.16
C ASN A 528 6.59 -6.16 -4.03
N TYR A 529 5.95 -6.38 -2.89
CA TYR A 529 5.20 -7.58 -2.50
C TYR A 529 6.06 -8.84 -2.28
N MET A 530 7.35 -8.84 -2.65
CA MET A 530 8.22 -10.02 -2.52
C MET A 530 9.07 -9.98 -1.24
N ARG A 531 9.39 -11.16 -0.74
CA ARG A 531 10.27 -11.34 0.43
C ARG A 531 11.73 -11.58 0.02
N GLY A 532 12.00 -11.78 -1.27
CA GLY A 532 13.28 -12.21 -1.82
C GLY A 532 14.46 -11.37 -1.38
N THR A 533 14.36 -10.05 -1.49
CA THR A 533 15.41 -9.14 -0.98
C THR A 533 15.69 -9.35 0.50
N TYR A 534 14.68 -9.39 1.35
CA TYR A 534 14.87 -9.48 2.80
C TYR A 534 15.50 -10.80 3.23
N THR A 535 15.18 -11.90 2.57
CA THR A 535 15.78 -13.23 2.82
C THR A 535 17.10 -13.42 2.08
N GLY A 536 17.27 -12.74 0.93
CA GLY A 536 18.44 -12.83 0.05
C GLY A 536 19.63 -11.97 0.43
N LEU A 537 19.41 -10.85 1.14
CA LEU A 537 20.46 -9.89 1.49
C LEU A 537 21.58 -10.51 2.34
N ARG A 538 22.81 -10.24 1.92
CA ARG A 538 24.05 -10.70 2.59
C ARG A 538 25.06 -9.55 2.61
N PRO A 539 25.86 -9.37 3.68
CA PRO A 539 27.00 -8.44 3.67
C PRO A 539 28.00 -8.81 2.55
N VAL A 540 28.61 -7.82 1.92
CA VAL A 540 29.65 -8.05 0.89
C VAL A 540 30.91 -8.66 1.51
N SER A 541 31.26 -8.29 2.76
CA SER A 541 32.30 -8.95 3.55
C SER A 541 31.95 -8.95 5.03
N ALA A 542 32.34 -10.00 5.74
CA ALA A 542 32.16 -10.09 7.19
C ALA A 542 32.92 -8.98 8.00
N ALA A 543 33.89 -8.31 7.36
CA ALA A 543 34.70 -7.24 7.97
C ALA A 543 34.07 -5.84 7.85
N ALA A 544 32.99 -5.70 7.07
CA ALA A 544 32.39 -4.38 6.76
C ALA A 544 31.21 -3.99 7.67
N THR A 545 30.81 -4.86 8.59
CA THR A 545 29.75 -4.50 9.54
C THR A 545 30.30 -3.51 10.58
N LYS A 546 30.01 -2.23 10.41
CA LYS A 546 30.15 -1.26 11.50
C LYS A 546 29.35 -1.75 12.72
N PRO A 547 29.82 -1.56 13.95
CA PRO A 547 29.07 -1.91 15.16
C PRO A 547 27.66 -1.30 15.05
N GLY A 548 26.64 -2.14 15.16
CA GLY A 548 25.23 -1.76 14.94
C GLY A 548 24.64 -0.85 16.01
N GLY A 549 25.28 0.30 16.28
CA GLY A 549 24.69 1.37 17.08
C GLY A 549 23.58 2.08 16.30
N LEU A 550 22.49 2.42 16.97
CA LEU A 550 21.51 3.37 16.43
C LEU A 550 22.18 4.72 16.17
N PRO A 551 21.71 5.54 15.22
CA PRO A 551 22.26 6.85 14.94
C PRO A 551 22.51 7.65 16.22
N ALA A 552 23.68 8.26 16.34
CA ALA A 552 24.14 8.93 17.59
C ALA A 552 23.22 10.10 18.02
N TRP A 553 22.39 10.62 17.12
CA TRP A 553 21.42 11.68 17.42
C TRP A 553 20.19 11.19 18.21
N LEU A 554 19.87 9.89 18.19
CA LEU A 554 18.72 9.36 18.92
C LEU A 554 18.76 9.62 20.44
N PRO A 555 19.91 9.46 21.15
CA PRO A 555 19.99 9.85 22.55
C PRO A 555 20.03 11.37 22.77
N VAL A 556 20.61 12.16 21.85
CA VAL A 556 20.72 13.61 21.97
C VAL A 556 19.39 14.33 21.76
N ALA A 557 18.58 13.90 20.79
CA ALA A 557 17.26 14.45 20.55
C ALA A 557 16.29 14.20 21.75
N ALA A 558 16.42 13.03 22.41
CA ALA A 558 15.63 12.74 23.61
C ALA A 558 15.97 13.66 24.79
N ILE A 559 17.27 14.03 24.94
CA ILE A 559 17.72 14.96 26.01
C ILE A 559 17.28 16.40 25.65
N ALA A 560 17.39 16.81 24.38
CA ALA A 560 16.98 18.14 23.95
C ALA A 560 15.44 18.34 24.06
N GLY A 561 14.64 17.34 23.72
CA GLY A 561 13.17 17.37 23.86
C GLY A 561 12.73 17.48 25.33
N VAL A 562 13.37 16.72 26.24
CA VAL A 562 13.09 16.81 27.68
C VAL A 562 13.53 18.15 28.25
N ALA A 563 14.67 18.70 27.83
CA ALA A 563 15.14 20.02 28.27
C ALA A 563 14.21 21.14 27.78
N ALA A 564 13.72 21.07 26.51
CA ALA A 564 12.75 22.03 25.98
C ALA A 564 11.39 21.95 26.69
N ALA A 565 10.91 20.76 27.01
CA ALA A 565 9.66 20.58 27.77
C ALA A 565 9.79 21.11 29.22
N ILE A 566 10.93 20.91 29.88
CA ILE A 566 11.17 21.44 31.22
C ILE A 566 11.25 22.97 31.19
N VAL A 567 11.90 23.58 30.19
CA VAL A 567 11.97 25.04 30.03
C VAL A 567 10.56 25.61 29.74
N ALA A 568 9.76 24.96 28.90
CA ALA A 568 8.37 25.39 28.64
C ALA A 568 7.49 25.33 29.90
N VAL A 569 7.60 24.28 30.71
CA VAL A 569 6.86 24.14 31.97
C VAL A 569 7.30 25.18 33.01
N VAL A 570 8.60 25.53 33.06
CA VAL A 570 9.11 26.56 33.96
C VAL A 570 8.68 27.96 33.51
N LEU A 571 8.62 28.25 32.22
CA LEU A 571 8.17 29.54 31.70
C LEU A 571 6.67 29.75 31.86
N VAL A 572 5.84 28.70 31.70
CA VAL A 572 4.39 28.78 31.93
C VAL A 572 4.08 29.00 33.43
N ARG A 573 4.88 28.48 34.37
CA ARG A 573 4.70 28.70 35.82
C ARG A 573 5.19 30.06 36.32
N ARG A 574 5.90 30.86 35.50
CA ARG A 574 6.44 32.18 35.87
C ARG A 574 5.62 33.37 35.32
N ARG A 575 4.44 33.15 34.72
CA ARG A 575 3.55 34.29 34.40
C ARG A 575 2.92 34.82 35.70
N PRO A 576 3.15 36.08 36.05
CA PRO A 576 2.49 36.69 37.22
C PRO A 576 0.97 36.78 36.94
N ARG A 577 0.17 36.37 37.91
CA ARG A 577 -1.26 36.64 37.92
C ARG A 577 -1.44 38.17 37.98
N ALA A 578 -2.09 38.73 36.97
CA ALA A 578 -2.59 40.08 37.05
C ALA A 578 -3.64 40.10 38.16
N VAL A 579 -3.45 40.98 39.13
CA VAL A 579 -4.45 41.33 40.15
C VAL A 579 -5.43 42.26 39.46
N GLU A 580 -6.68 41.81 39.28
CA GLU A 580 -7.80 42.70 39.03
C GLU A 580 -8.17 43.38 40.38
N ASP A 581 -7.91 44.67 40.47
CA ASP A 581 -8.53 45.55 41.43
C ASP A 581 -9.35 46.61 40.68
N ALA A 582 -10.64 46.73 41.13
CA ALA A 582 -11.69 47.72 40.89
C ALA A 582 -12.51 47.58 39.59
#